data_733b66ba2d441283ca09263fcd0f4470
#
_entry.id   733b66ba2d441283ca09263fcd0f4470
#
_cell.length_a   1.000
_cell.length_b   1.000
_cell.length_c   1.000
_cell.angle_alpha   90.00
_cell.angle_beta   90.00
_cell.angle_gamma   90.00
#
_symmetry.space_group_name_H-M   'P 1'
#
loop_
_entity.id
_entity.type
_entity.pdbx_description
1 polymer ?
#
loop_
_entity_poly.entity_id
_entity_poly.type
_entity_poly.pdbx_seq_one_letter_code
_entity_poly.pdbx_strand_id
1 'polypeptide(L)'
;MEKSKILYAEDDETIAFLIQDSLESYYDINCYSDGKSALDAFNNQNFDICLLDIMMPELNGFEVAQQIRNKNSEIPIIFISAKALKEDRIKGLKIGADDYLVKPFSIEELILKIEVFLKRTKKTDPSPPKYKVGKYDFDPKNYTLQTIENRITLTQRESELLLYFIHHKNTVLKRQDILKAIWGDDDYFMGRSLDVFISRLRKVLADEQNILIENLHGIGFRFSEKG
;
A
#
# COMPACT_ATOMS: atom_id res chain seq x y z
N MET A 1 18.09 -13.99 -12.41
CA MET A 1 17.62 -13.09 -11.32
C MET A 1 16.74 -13.92 -10.40
N GLU A 2 16.84 -13.74 -9.11
CA GLU A 2 15.98 -14.41 -8.14
C GLU A 2 14.54 -13.89 -8.32
N LYS A 3 13.57 -14.80 -8.35
CA LYS A 3 12.15 -14.43 -8.45
C LYS A 3 11.71 -13.77 -7.15
N SER A 4 10.84 -12.76 -7.25
CA SER A 4 10.23 -12.17 -6.05
C SER A 4 9.30 -13.16 -5.38
N LYS A 5 9.33 -13.19 -4.04
CA LYS A 5 8.54 -14.08 -3.20
C LYS A 5 7.20 -13.46 -2.85
N ILE A 6 6.14 -14.18 -3.18
CA ILE A 6 4.76 -13.81 -2.89
C ILE A 6 4.18 -14.73 -1.82
N LEU A 7 3.64 -14.16 -0.75
CA LEU A 7 2.73 -14.84 0.15
C LEU A 7 1.32 -14.70 -0.41
N TYR A 8 0.65 -15.80 -0.70
CA TYR A 8 -0.73 -15.79 -1.16
C TYR A 8 -1.61 -16.62 -0.22
N ALA A 9 -2.59 -16.01 0.40
CA ALA A 9 -3.54 -16.65 1.29
C ALA A 9 -4.93 -16.66 0.65
N GLU A 10 -5.49 -17.86 0.44
CA GLU A 10 -6.77 -18.12 -0.26
C GLU A 10 -7.31 -19.48 0.19
N ASP A 11 -8.54 -19.54 0.66
CA ASP A 11 -9.16 -20.79 1.14
C ASP A 11 -9.82 -21.62 0.03
N ASP A 12 -10.13 -21.00 -1.12
CA ASP A 12 -10.61 -21.74 -2.31
C ASP A 12 -9.42 -22.35 -3.06
N GLU A 13 -9.27 -23.67 -2.94
CA GLU A 13 -8.17 -24.43 -3.59
C GLU A 13 -8.15 -24.26 -5.11
N THR A 14 -9.31 -24.09 -5.76
CA THR A 14 -9.40 -23.90 -7.21
C THR A 14 -8.85 -22.54 -7.62
N ILE A 15 -9.23 -21.49 -6.89
CA ILE A 15 -8.74 -20.14 -7.14
C ILE A 15 -7.24 -20.07 -6.81
N ALA A 16 -6.82 -20.64 -5.69
CA ALA A 16 -5.42 -20.70 -5.30
C ALA A 16 -4.56 -21.35 -6.38
N PHE A 17 -4.98 -22.52 -6.88
CA PHE A 17 -4.28 -23.23 -7.96
C PHE A 17 -4.21 -22.43 -9.25
N LEU A 18 -5.32 -21.84 -9.71
CA LEU A 18 -5.36 -21.05 -10.95
C LEU A 18 -4.42 -19.84 -10.89
N ILE A 19 -4.40 -19.14 -9.76
CA ILE A 19 -3.52 -17.98 -9.57
C ILE A 19 -2.07 -18.42 -9.45
N GLN A 20 -1.79 -19.50 -8.72
CA GLN A 20 -0.45 -20.06 -8.59
C GLN A 20 0.12 -20.46 -9.96
N ASP A 21 -0.60 -21.27 -10.73
CA ASP A 21 -0.22 -21.71 -12.07
C ASP A 21 0.07 -20.52 -13.01
N SER A 22 -0.76 -19.49 -12.93
CA SER A 22 -0.61 -18.27 -13.76
C SER A 22 0.60 -17.40 -13.36
N LEU A 23 0.99 -17.41 -12.09
CA LEU A 23 2.04 -16.54 -11.56
C LEU A 23 3.39 -17.22 -11.39
N GLU A 24 3.45 -18.55 -11.28
CA GLU A 24 4.68 -19.29 -10.98
C GLU A 24 5.80 -19.13 -12.02
N SER A 25 5.45 -18.82 -13.27
CA SER A 25 6.43 -18.50 -14.30
C SER A 25 7.19 -17.20 -14.02
N TYR A 26 6.58 -16.24 -13.32
CA TYR A 26 7.09 -14.90 -13.03
C TYR A 26 7.65 -14.76 -11.62
N TYR A 27 7.02 -15.43 -10.62
CA TYR A 27 7.26 -15.24 -9.19
C TYR A 27 7.48 -16.56 -8.46
N ASP A 28 8.06 -16.49 -7.26
CA ASP A 28 8.07 -17.57 -6.27
C ASP A 28 6.82 -17.38 -5.38
N ILE A 29 5.73 -18.07 -5.74
CA ILE A 29 4.45 -17.92 -5.07
C ILE A 29 4.23 -19.06 -4.07
N ASN A 30 3.93 -18.69 -2.83
CA ASN A 30 3.67 -19.61 -1.73
C ASN A 30 2.22 -19.46 -1.27
N CYS A 31 1.40 -20.50 -1.52
CA CYS A 31 -0.02 -20.50 -1.22
C CYS A 31 -0.33 -21.09 0.15
N TYR A 32 -1.29 -20.51 0.86
CA TYR A 32 -1.76 -20.93 2.18
C TYR A 32 -3.30 -20.89 2.19
N SER A 33 -3.92 -21.97 2.69
CA SER A 33 -5.37 -22.14 2.69
C SER A 33 -6.11 -21.48 3.84
N ASP A 34 -5.36 -20.87 4.78
CA ASP A 34 -5.94 -20.18 5.93
C ASP A 34 -5.02 -19.07 6.42
N GLY A 35 -5.61 -18.13 7.19
CA GLY A 35 -4.89 -16.97 7.67
C GLY A 35 -3.83 -17.27 8.72
N LYS A 36 -3.97 -18.36 9.49
CA LYS A 36 -3.00 -18.74 10.53
C LYS A 36 -1.73 -19.30 9.91
N SER A 37 -1.86 -20.25 8.97
CA SER A 37 -0.72 -20.81 8.23
C SER A 37 0.02 -19.74 7.42
N ALA A 38 -0.70 -18.79 6.81
CA ALA A 38 -0.12 -17.66 6.12
C ALA A 38 0.70 -16.76 7.08
N LEU A 39 0.17 -16.47 8.26
CA LEU A 39 0.87 -15.66 9.27
C LEU A 39 2.08 -16.38 9.86
N ASP A 40 1.97 -17.69 10.11
CA ASP A 40 3.09 -18.50 10.58
C ASP A 40 4.22 -18.53 9.55
N ALA A 41 3.90 -18.67 8.27
CA ALA A 41 4.88 -18.58 7.19
C ALA A 41 5.53 -17.19 7.12
N PHE A 42 4.74 -16.11 7.22
CA PHE A 42 5.26 -14.75 7.26
C PHE A 42 6.24 -14.51 8.41
N ASN A 43 6.02 -15.17 9.54
CA ASN A 43 6.89 -15.06 10.71
C ASN A 43 8.23 -15.79 10.55
N ASN A 44 8.29 -16.79 9.68
CA ASN A 44 9.45 -17.68 9.51
C ASN A 44 10.19 -17.48 8.19
N GLN A 45 9.63 -16.71 7.25
CA GLN A 45 10.20 -16.48 5.93
C GLN A 45 10.07 -15.00 5.52
N ASN A 46 10.89 -14.58 4.56
CA ASN A 46 10.79 -13.26 3.96
C ASN A 46 9.94 -13.33 2.69
N PHE A 47 9.08 -12.35 2.52
CA PHE A 47 8.27 -12.14 1.33
C PHE A 47 8.43 -10.72 0.82
N ASP A 48 8.22 -10.52 -0.47
CA ASP A 48 8.32 -9.20 -1.12
C ASP A 48 6.94 -8.52 -1.22
N ILE A 49 5.85 -9.31 -1.18
CA ILE A 49 4.46 -8.83 -1.25
C ILE A 49 3.52 -9.88 -0.67
N CYS A 50 2.40 -9.44 -0.08
CA CYS A 50 1.32 -10.30 0.42
C CYS A 50 0.03 -10.07 -0.39
N LEU A 51 -0.55 -11.17 -0.87
CA LEU A 51 -1.88 -11.24 -1.47
C LEU A 51 -2.78 -11.98 -0.48
N LEU A 52 -3.87 -11.36 -0.02
CA LEU A 52 -4.69 -11.91 1.05
C LEU A 52 -6.16 -11.91 0.65
N ASP A 53 -6.81 -13.08 0.61
CA ASP A 53 -8.27 -13.09 0.65
C ASP A 53 -8.74 -12.64 2.05
N ILE A 54 -9.88 -11.99 2.07
CA ILE A 54 -10.49 -11.52 3.32
C ILE A 54 -11.23 -12.66 4.01
N MET A 55 -11.87 -13.55 3.24
CA MET A 55 -12.74 -14.59 3.78
C MET A 55 -12.00 -15.91 3.88
N MET A 56 -11.26 -16.09 4.95
CA MET A 56 -10.52 -17.32 5.22
C MET A 56 -10.88 -17.86 6.61
N PRO A 57 -10.74 -19.19 6.82
CA PRO A 57 -10.88 -19.81 8.14
C PRO A 57 -9.72 -19.43 9.07
N GLU A 58 -9.87 -19.72 10.35
CA GLU A 58 -8.95 -19.44 11.46
C GLU A 58 -8.74 -17.92 11.68
N LEU A 59 -7.98 -17.25 10.81
CA LEU A 59 -7.80 -15.80 10.81
C LEU A 59 -8.23 -15.23 9.46
N ASN A 60 -9.14 -14.26 9.47
CA ASN A 60 -9.52 -13.58 8.24
C ASN A 60 -8.39 -12.66 7.73
N GLY A 61 -8.44 -12.29 6.45
CA GLY A 61 -7.37 -11.50 5.82
C GLY A 61 -7.10 -10.15 6.49
N PHE A 62 -8.12 -9.52 7.10
CA PHE A 62 -7.92 -8.27 7.83
C PHE A 62 -7.09 -8.47 9.10
N GLU A 63 -7.32 -9.57 9.83
CA GLU A 63 -6.57 -9.92 11.03
C GLU A 63 -5.12 -10.27 10.68
N VAL A 64 -4.91 -11.01 9.60
CA VAL A 64 -3.58 -11.33 9.06
C VAL A 64 -2.84 -10.04 8.70
N ALA A 65 -3.46 -9.16 7.91
CA ALA A 65 -2.87 -7.88 7.51
C ALA A 65 -2.51 -7.00 8.71
N GLN A 66 -3.37 -6.94 9.73
CA GLN A 66 -3.09 -6.18 10.95
C GLN A 66 -1.86 -6.72 11.68
N GLN A 67 -1.71 -8.04 11.77
CA GLN A 67 -0.55 -8.65 12.43
C GLN A 67 0.73 -8.48 11.62
N ILE A 68 0.64 -8.57 10.29
CA ILE A 68 1.75 -8.26 9.39
C ILE A 68 2.18 -6.80 9.58
N ARG A 69 1.26 -5.84 9.60
CA ARG A 69 1.57 -4.42 9.78
C ARG A 69 2.21 -4.08 11.12
N ASN A 70 1.86 -4.80 12.16
CA ASN A 70 2.49 -4.64 13.48
C ASN A 70 3.98 -5.04 13.47
N LYS A 71 4.39 -5.92 12.54
CA LYS A 71 5.78 -6.42 12.41
C LYS A 71 6.55 -5.77 11.28
N ASN A 72 5.87 -5.53 10.17
CA ASN A 72 6.46 -4.95 8.97
C ASN A 72 5.46 -3.97 8.34
N SER A 73 5.74 -2.67 8.49
CA SER A 73 4.93 -1.60 7.92
C SER A 73 5.17 -1.38 6.42
N GLU A 74 6.26 -1.95 5.87
CA GLU A 74 6.75 -1.62 4.52
C GLU A 74 6.28 -2.60 3.45
N ILE A 75 6.12 -3.90 3.80
CA ILE A 75 5.74 -4.92 2.82
C ILE A 75 4.40 -4.57 2.16
N PRO A 76 4.29 -4.57 0.83
CA PRO A 76 3.01 -4.33 0.17
C PRO A 76 1.98 -5.40 0.51
N ILE A 77 0.74 -4.99 0.78
CA ILE A 77 -0.40 -5.88 1.00
C ILE A 77 -1.51 -5.52 0.02
N ILE A 78 -1.92 -6.49 -0.79
CA ILE A 78 -3.08 -6.40 -1.68
C ILE A 78 -4.15 -7.35 -1.17
N PHE A 79 -5.36 -6.86 -0.87
CA PHE A 79 -6.50 -7.72 -0.64
C PHE A 79 -7.10 -8.18 -1.97
N ILE A 80 -7.41 -9.48 -2.04
CA ILE A 80 -8.12 -10.11 -3.17
C ILE A 80 -9.39 -10.72 -2.61
N SER A 81 -10.59 -10.21 -2.96
CA SER A 81 -11.80 -10.71 -2.33
C SER A 81 -13.06 -10.52 -3.17
N ALA A 82 -14.02 -11.44 -2.98
CA ALA A 82 -15.38 -11.29 -3.53
C ALA A 82 -16.18 -10.16 -2.84
N LYS A 83 -15.71 -9.66 -1.69
CA LYS A 83 -16.35 -8.53 -1.00
C LYS A 83 -16.12 -7.23 -1.76
N ALA A 84 -17.12 -6.82 -2.53
CA ALA A 84 -17.12 -5.56 -3.27
C ALA A 84 -17.64 -4.37 -2.45
N LEU A 85 -18.09 -4.60 -1.20
CA LEU A 85 -18.66 -3.53 -0.38
C LEU A 85 -17.60 -2.48 -0.05
N LYS A 86 -18.00 -1.25 -0.21
CA LYS A 86 -17.19 -0.08 0.03
C LYS A 86 -16.61 -0.03 1.45
N GLU A 87 -17.40 -0.46 2.44
CA GLU A 87 -16.98 -0.49 3.84
C GLU A 87 -15.82 -1.46 4.06
N ASP A 88 -15.83 -2.63 3.41
CA ASP A 88 -14.74 -3.62 3.50
C ASP A 88 -13.45 -3.09 2.87
N ARG A 89 -13.53 -2.42 1.72
CA ARG A 89 -12.37 -1.79 1.08
C ARG A 89 -11.78 -0.68 1.96
N ILE A 90 -12.63 0.20 2.49
CA ILE A 90 -12.19 1.26 3.42
C ILE A 90 -11.56 0.65 4.68
N LYS A 91 -12.15 -0.43 5.22
CA LYS A 91 -11.60 -1.14 6.38
C LYS A 91 -10.21 -1.70 6.07
N GLY A 92 -10.03 -2.40 4.95
CA GLY A 92 -8.74 -2.95 4.54
C GLY A 92 -7.67 -1.88 4.40
N LEU A 93 -8.00 -0.79 3.72
CA LEU A 93 -7.09 0.35 3.57
C LEU A 93 -6.78 1.03 4.92
N LYS A 94 -7.74 1.14 5.84
CA LYS A 94 -7.50 1.66 7.19
C LYS A 94 -6.56 0.79 8.02
N ILE A 95 -6.55 -0.51 7.82
CA ILE A 95 -5.61 -1.45 8.45
C ILE A 95 -4.18 -1.24 7.93
N GLY A 96 -4.02 -0.81 6.68
CA GLY A 96 -2.72 -0.57 6.10
C GLY A 96 -2.47 -1.29 4.79
N ALA A 97 -3.49 -1.88 4.19
CA ALA A 97 -3.35 -2.41 2.84
C ALA A 97 -3.01 -1.29 1.85
N ASP A 98 -2.25 -1.64 0.84
CA ASP A 98 -1.80 -0.73 -0.19
C ASP A 98 -2.75 -0.73 -1.39
N ASP A 99 -3.45 -1.85 -1.62
CA ASP A 99 -4.43 -1.97 -2.69
C ASP A 99 -5.50 -3.02 -2.39
N TYR A 100 -6.53 -3.08 -3.24
CA TYR A 100 -7.67 -3.98 -3.11
C TYR A 100 -8.14 -4.41 -4.50
N LEU A 101 -8.20 -5.72 -4.75
CA LEU A 101 -8.65 -6.32 -6.00
C LEU A 101 -9.95 -7.10 -5.77
N VAL A 102 -11.00 -6.78 -6.53
CA VAL A 102 -12.32 -7.42 -6.38
C VAL A 102 -12.45 -8.58 -7.35
N LYS A 103 -12.82 -9.76 -6.86
CA LYS A 103 -13.18 -10.93 -7.68
C LYS A 103 -14.55 -10.71 -8.37
N PRO A 104 -14.71 -11.05 -9.68
CA PRO A 104 -13.70 -11.59 -10.59
C PRO A 104 -12.78 -10.50 -11.18
N PHE A 105 -11.51 -10.82 -11.37
CA PHE A 105 -10.49 -9.97 -11.97
C PHE A 105 -9.71 -10.75 -13.05
N SER A 106 -8.98 -10.07 -13.91
CA SER A 106 -8.08 -10.72 -14.85
C SER A 106 -6.70 -10.98 -14.22
N ILE A 107 -6.05 -12.07 -14.61
CA ILE A 107 -4.67 -12.37 -14.18
C ILE A 107 -3.71 -11.25 -14.59
N GLU A 108 -3.95 -10.64 -15.76
CA GLU A 108 -3.16 -9.52 -16.23
C GLU A 108 -3.25 -8.31 -15.29
N GLU A 109 -4.46 -7.99 -14.78
CA GLU A 109 -4.65 -6.93 -13.79
C GLU A 109 -3.88 -7.22 -12.50
N LEU A 110 -3.93 -8.46 -12.01
CA LEU A 110 -3.18 -8.87 -10.81
C LEU A 110 -1.67 -8.74 -11.03
N ILE A 111 -1.14 -9.21 -12.17
CA ILE A 111 0.30 -9.08 -12.52
C ILE A 111 0.70 -7.61 -12.56
N LEU A 112 -0.05 -6.75 -13.23
CA LEU A 112 0.26 -5.32 -13.31
C LEU A 112 0.31 -4.66 -11.93
N LYS A 113 -0.64 -5.00 -11.04
CA LYS A 113 -0.63 -4.51 -9.65
C LYS A 113 0.60 -4.99 -8.89
N ILE A 114 0.92 -6.29 -8.96
CA ILE A 114 2.12 -6.85 -8.32
C ILE A 114 3.39 -6.15 -8.83
N GLU A 115 3.53 -5.99 -10.14
CA GLU A 115 4.69 -5.32 -10.74
C GLU A 115 4.87 -3.87 -10.27
N VAL A 116 3.77 -3.12 -10.14
CA VAL A 116 3.81 -1.74 -9.66
C VAL A 116 4.47 -1.68 -8.28
N PHE A 117 4.12 -2.59 -7.37
CA PHE A 117 4.70 -2.63 -6.02
C PHE A 117 6.14 -3.16 -6.04
N LEU A 118 6.43 -4.24 -6.75
CA LEU A 118 7.75 -4.86 -6.77
C LEU A 118 8.81 -4.02 -7.51
N LYS A 119 8.45 -3.30 -8.57
CA LYS A 119 9.38 -2.39 -9.28
C LYS A 119 9.88 -1.27 -8.39
N ARG A 120 9.08 -0.84 -7.43
CA ARG A 120 9.39 0.24 -6.51
C ARG A 120 10.32 -0.20 -5.37
N THR A 121 10.18 -1.46 -4.91
CA THR A 121 11.08 -2.03 -3.89
C THR A 121 12.49 -2.33 -4.43
N LYS A 122 12.64 -2.56 -5.74
CA LYS A 122 13.93 -2.96 -6.37
C LYS A 122 14.78 -1.81 -6.93
N LYS A 123 14.34 -0.55 -6.86
CA LYS A 123 15.18 0.58 -7.31
C LYS A 123 16.35 0.82 -6.36
N THR A 124 17.48 0.19 -6.68
CA THR A 124 18.81 0.54 -6.16
C THR A 124 19.35 1.75 -6.93
N ASP A 125 18.82 2.94 -6.64
CA ASP A 125 19.45 4.18 -7.08
C ASP A 125 20.35 4.73 -5.96
N PRO A 126 21.47 5.41 -6.32
CA PRO A 126 22.33 6.03 -5.32
C PRO A 126 21.52 7.01 -4.50
N SER A 127 21.60 6.90 -3.17
CA SER A 127 20.89 7.65 -2.13
C SER A 127 19.92 8.71 -2.65
N PRO A 128 18.62 8.43 -2.72
CA PRO A 128 17.66 9.44 -3.16
C PRO A 128 17.74 10.67 -2.25
N PRO A 129 17.48 11.85 -2.78
CA PRO A 129 17.52 13.07 -1.99
C PRO A 129 16.57 12.92 -0.79
N LYS A 130 17.08 13.21 0.41
CA LYS A 130 16.25 13.39 1.58
C LYS A 130 15.52 14.71 1.45
N TYR A 131 14.24 14.71 1.72
CA TYR A 131 13.39 15.89 1.64
C TYR A 131 13.16 16.48 3.04
N LYS A 132 13.26 17.79 3.19
CA LYS A 132 12.75 18.46 4.38
C LYS A 132 11.24 18.66 4.25
N VAL A 133 10.51 18.26 5.28
CA VAL A 133 9.05 18.39 5.41
C VAL A 133 8.76 18.96 6.79
N GLY A 134 8.76 20.27 6.92
CA GLY A 134 8.79 20.95 8.20
C GLY A 134 9.98 20.50 9.05
N LYS A 135 9.71 19.99 10.26
CA LYS A 135 10.74 19.46 11.17
C LYS A 135 11.27 18.06 10.78
N TYR A 136 10.61 17.37 9.84
CA TYR A 136 10.97 16.01 9.48
C TYR A 136 12.00 15.95 8.34
N ASP A 137 12.93 15.01 8.45
CA ASP A 137 13.72 14.49 7.34
C ASP A 137 12.96 13.30 6.74
N PHE A 138 12.46 13.46 5.53
CA PHE A 138 11.74 12.43 4.80
C PHE A 138 12.70 11.67 3.89
N ASP A 139 12.78 10.37 4.09
CA ASP A 139 13.51 9.42 3.24
C ASP A 139 12.50 8.54 2.50
N PRO A 140 12.18 8.84 1.23
CA PRO A 140 11.19 8.08 0.47
C PRO A 140 11.65 6.67 0.12
N LYS A 141 12.96 6.39 0.12
CA LYS A 141 13.50 5.06 -0.16
C LYS A 141 13.28 4.10 1.01
N ASN A 142 13.45 4.61 2.22
CA ASN A 142 13.27 3.84 3.45
C ASN A 142 11.89 4.09 4.08
N TYR A 143 10.98 4.79 3.37
CA TYR A 143 9.61 5.10 3.84
C TYR A 143 9.57 5.75 5.21
N THR A 144 10.53 6.61 5.55
CA THR A 144 10.64 7.15 6.89
C THR A 144 10.56 8.68 6.96
N LEU A 145 9.86 9.14 7.99
CA LEU A 145 9.90 10.52 8.48
C LEU A 145 10.66 10.52 9.80
N GLN A 146 11.73 11.28 9.89
CA GLN A 146 12.61 11.29 11.05
C GLN A 146 12.78 12.70 11.60
N THR A 147 12.70 12.83 12.94
CA THR A 147 13.18 13.98 13.70
C THR A 147 14.36 13.53 14.57
N ILE A 148 14.92 14.45 15.37
CA ILE A 148 15.98 14.10 16.34
C ILE A 148 15.45 13.08 17.36
N GLU A 149 14.18 13.18 17.75
CA GLU A 149 13.59 12.43 18.86
C GLU A 149 12.75 11.22 18.40
N ASN A 150 12.28 11.22 17.16
CA ASN A 150 11.31 10.24 16.70
C ASN A 150 11.54 9.81 15.25
N ARG A 151 11.26 8.55 14.96
CA ARG A 151 11.23 7.96 13.62
C ARG A 151 9.88 7.32 13.38
N ILE A 152 9.22 7.71 12.30
CA ILE A 152 7.93 7.21 11.87
C ILE A 152 8.14 6.46 10.56
N THR A 153 7.67 5.22 10.47
CA THR A 153 7.68 4.46 9.23
C THR A 153 6.32 4.58 8.56
N LEU A 154 6.34 4.93 7.28
CA LEU A 154 5.17 5.03 6.42
C LEU A 154 4.97 3.70 5.68
N THR A 155 3.76 3.45 5.22
CA THR A 155 3.54 2.44 4.17
C THR A 155 4.09 2.97 2.84
N GLN A 156 4.32 2.09 1.90
CA GLN A 156 4.79 2.47 0.57
C GLN A 156 3.88 3.54 -0.05
N ARG A 157 2.56 3.36 0.00
CA ARG A 157 1.58 4.32 -0.57
C ARG A 157 1.56 5.66 0.14
N GLU A 158 1.70 5.68 1.44
CA GLU A 158 1.81 6.93 2.21
C GLU A 158 3.07 7.71 1.80
N SER A 159 4.19 7.00 1.63
CA SER A 159 5.45 7.59 1.19
C SER A 159 5.36 8.15 -0.24
N GLU A 160 4.77 7.40 -1.16
CA GLU A 160 4.57 7.85 -2.55
C GLU A 160 3.66 9.09 -2.63
N LEU A 161 2.57 9.07 -1.89
CA LEU A 161 1.65 10.21 -1.84
C LEU A 161 2.31 11.46 -1.24
N LEU A 162 3.10 11.28 -0.18
CA LEU A 162 3.85 12.38 0.43
C LEU A 162 4.90 12.93 -0.55
N LEU A 163 5.64 12.06 -1.23
CA LEU A 163 6.62 12.47 -2.24
C LEU A 163 5.97 13.24 -3.40
N TYR A 164 4.81 12.76 -3.86
CA TYR A 164 4.04 13.44 -4.90
C TYR A 164 3.60 14.84 -4.45
N PHE A 165 3.14 15.00 -3.22
CA PHE A 165 2.81 16.29 -2.65
C PHE A 165 4.02 17.22 -2.53
N ILE A 166 5.17 16.71 -2.10
CA ILE A 166 6.40 17.50 -1.99
C ILE A 166 6.81 18.06 -3.34
N HIS A 167 6.73 17.25 -4.40
CA HIS A 167 7.08 17.69 -5.75
C HIS A 167 6.09 18.72 -6.33
N HIS A 168 4.89 18.81 -5.77
CA HIS A 168 3.83 19.71 -6.22
C HIS A 168 3.38 20.67 -5.11
N LYS A 169 4.34 21.13 -4.26
CA LYS A 169 4.04 22.08 -3.19
C LYS A 169 3.31 23.31 -3.72
N ASN A 170 2.32 23.77 -2.94
CA ASN A 170 1.52 24.98 -3.20
C ASN A 170 0.66 24.92 -4.48
N THR A 171 0.58 23.76 -5.13
CA THR A 171 -0.23 23.55 -6.33
C THR A 171 -1.53 22.80 -5.97
N VAL A 172 -2.61 23.17 -6.63
CA VAL A 172 -3.88 22.46 -6.52
C VAL A 172 -3.81 21.20 -7.40
N LEU A 173 -3.88 20.04 -6.78
CA LEU A 173 -3.84 18.74 -7.45
C LEU A 173 -5.25 18.16 -7.53
N LYS A 174 -5.71 17.85 -8.74
CA LYS A 174 -6.99 17.17 -8.93
C LYS A 174 -6.93 15.75 -8.40
N ARG A 175 -8.06 15.26 -7.88
CA ARG A 175 -8.14 13.89 -7.35
C ARG A 175 -7.72 12.84 -8.37
N GLN A 176 -8.18 12.97 -9.62
CA GLN A 176 -7.84 12.06 -10.73
C GLN A 176 -6.34 12.04 -11.02
N ASP A 177 -5.67 13.19 -11.00
CA ASP A 177 -4.23 13.27 -11.27
C ASP A 177 -3.43 12.57 -10.17
N ILE A 178 -3.82 12.73 -8.90
CA ILE A 178 -3.20 12.02 -7.76
C ILE A 178 -3.44 10.50 -7.91
N LEU A 179 -4.68 10.09 -8.19
CA LEU A 179 -5.03 8.66 -8.33
C LEU A 179 -4.23 8.01 -9.45
N LYS A 180 -4.19 8.64 -10.61
CA LYS A 180 -3.42 8.14 -11.75
C LYS A 180 -1.93 8.07 -11.47
N ALA A 181 -1.37 9.05 -10.77
CA ALA A 181 0.05 9.07 -10.44
C ALA A 181 0.45 7.98 -9.42
N ILE A 182 -0.42 7.69 -8.44
CA ILE A 182 -0.11 6.78 -7.33
C ILE A 182 -0.62 5.35 -7.58
N TRP A 183 -1.80 5.20 -8.17
CA TRP A 183 -2.43 3.88 -8.40
C TRP A 183 -2.47 3.45 -9.85
N GLY A 184 -2.16 4.35 -10.80
CA GLY A 184 -2.19 4.06 -12.23
C GLY A 184 -3.57 4.14 -12.86
N ASP A 185 -4.62 4.36 -12.08
CA ASP A 185 -6.01 4.44 -12.51
C ASP A 185 -6.74 5.56 -11.76
N ASP A 186 -7.83 6.08 -12.36
CA ASP A 186 -8.71 7.08 -11.80
C ASP A 186 -10.09 6.51 -11.37
N ASP A 187 -10.19 5.18 -11.20
CA ASP A 187 -11.42 4.50 -10.80
C ASP A 187 -12.08 5.22 -9.61
N TYR A 188 -13.38 5.45 -9.72
CA TYR A 188 -14.22 6.08 -8.71
C TYR A 188 -14.05 5.48 -7.31
N PHE A 189 -13.78 4.18 -7.22
CA PHE A 189 -13.53 3.50 -5.95
C PHE A 189 -12.18 3.89 -5.32
N MET A 190 -11.17 4.17 -6.14
CA MET A 190 -9.87 4.63 -5.66
C MET A 190 -9.92 6.05 -5.07
N GLY A 191 -10.88 6.88 -5.49
CA GLY A 191 -11.08 8.22 -4.93
C GLY A 191 -11.30 8.24 -3.43
N ARG A 192 -11.93 7.21 -2.85
CA ARG A 192 -12.12 7.08 -1.40
C ARG A 192 -10.93 6.47 -0.69
N SER A 193 -10.16 5.64 -1.38
CA SER A 193 -8.87 5.18 -0.89
C SER A 193 -7.94 6.38 -0.64
N LEU A 194 -7.92 7.33 -1.57
CA LEU A 194 -7.15 8.57 -1.43
C LEU A 194 -7.49 9.32 -0.13
N ASP A 195 -8.77 9.44 0.23
CA ASP A 195 -9.18 10.14 1.47
C ASP A 195 -8.63 9.44 2.73
N VAL A 196 -8.53 8.11 2.71
CA VAL A 196 -7.93 7.35 3.81
C VAL A 196 -6.44 7.67 3.95
N PHE A 197 -5.68 7.65 2.85
CA PHE A 197 -4.25 7.98 2.87
C PHE A 197 -3.99 9.45 3.24
N ILE A 198 -4.80 10.37 2.73
CA ILE A 198 -4.76 11.79 3.15
C ILE A 198 -4.99 11.92 4.66
N SER A 199 -6.00 11.23 5.20
CA SER A 199 -6.29 11.27 6.64
C SER A 199 -5.12 10.74 7.48
N ARG A 200 -4.44 9.69 7.01
CA ARG A 200 -3.26 9.12 7.68
C ARG A 200 -2.07 10.08 7.63
N LEU A 201 -1.77 10.64 6.45
CA LEU A 201 -0.69 11.62 6.34
C LEU A 201 -0.93 12.83 7.22
N ARG A 202 -2.17 13.33 7.30
CA ARG A 202 -2.54 14.39 8.25
C ARG A 202 -2.26 14.00 9.69
N LYS A 203 -2.59 12.76 10.08
CA LYS A 203 -2.34 12.25 11.43
C LYS A 203 -0.85 12.14 11.72
N VAL A 204 -0.06 11.65 10.78
CA VAL A 204 1.40 11.53 10.91
C VAL A 204 2.08 12.89 11.01
N LEU A 205 1.58 13.88 10.26
CA LEU A 205 2.12 15.25 10.22
C LEU A 205 1.42 16.21 11.21
N ALA A 206 0.57 15.71 12.11
CA ALA A 206 -0.25 16.54 12.99
C ALA A 206 0.56 17.44 13.92
N ASP A 207 1.77 17.01 14.31
CA ASP A 207 2.67 17.76 15.18
C ASP A 207 3.48 18.85 14.44
N GLU A 208 3.29 19.00 13.13
CA GLU A 208 3.97 19.99 12.30
C GLU A 208 2.98 21.06 11.84
N GLN A 209 2.98 22.19 12.54
CA GLN A 209 2.02 23.28 12.30
C GLN A 209 2.25 24.03 10.98
N ASN A 210 3.44 23.92 10.42
CA ASN A 210 3.79 24.58 9.17
C ASN A 210 3.31 23.81 7.93
N ILE A 211 2.87 22.56 8.10
CA ILE A 211 2.40 21.73 6.99
C ILE A 211 0.88 21.65 7.00
N LEU A 212 0.30 21.88 5.84
CA LEU A 212 -1.13 21.80 5.65
C LEU A 212 -1.48 21.01 4.39
N ILE A 213 -2.34 20.00 4.53
CA ILE A 213 -2.98 19.31 3.42
C ILE A 213 -4.44 19.77 3.38
N GLU A 214 -4.75 20.71 2.51
CA GLU A 214 -6.09 21.26 2.37
C GLU A 214 -6.94 20.43 1.43
N ASN A 215 -8.23 20.29 1.75
CA ASN A 215 -9.22 19.74 0.84
C ASN A 215 -9.95 20.88 0.13
N LEU A 216 -9.79 20.99 -1.18
CA LEU A 216 -10.52 21.92 -2.03
C LEU A 216 -11.74 21.18 -2.57
N HIS A 217 -12.89 21.43 -1.92
CA HIS A 217 -14.13 20.70 -2.17
C HIS A 217 -14.48 20.64 -3.67
N GLY A 218 -14.76 19.45 -4.18
CA GLY A 218 -15.09 19.21 -5.59
C GLY A 218 -13.89 19.27 -6.57
N ILE A 219 -12.68 19.66 -6.12
CA ILE A 219 -11.50 19.84 -6.99
C ILE A 219 -10.42 18.79 -6.63
N GLY A 220 -9.91 18.83 -5.40
CA GLY A 220 -8.80 17.98 -5.01
C GLY A 220 -8.10 18.45 -3.74
N PHE A 221 -6.78 18.39 -3.73
CA PHE A 221 -5.97 18.70 -2.55
C PHE A 221 -4.86 19.70 -2.87
N ARG A 222 -4.44 20.42 -1.85
CA ARG A 222 -3.24 21.25 -1.89
C ARG A 222 -2.39 20.96 -0.68
N PHE A 223 -1.12 20.65 -0.92
CA PHE A 223 -0.09 20.53 0.11
C PHE A 223 0.68 21.83 0.18
N SER A 224 0.71 22.46 1.33
CA SER A 224 1.45 23.69 1.56
C SER A 224 2.33 23.59 2.80
N GLU A 225 3.49 24.27 2.73
CA GLU A 225 4.43 24.42 3.82
C GLU A 225 4.62 25.92 4.03
N LYS A 226 4.28 26.39 5.22
CA LYS A 226 4.51 27.79 5.61
C LYS A 226 5.99 27.94 5.92
N GLY A 227 6.64 28.88 5.25
CA GLY A 227 8.02 29.27 5.52
C GLY A 227 8.19 30.03 6.83
#